data_ccf590f7b9b6c6c7466169edfdc110a6
#
_entry.id   ccf590f7b9b6c6c7466169edfdc110a6
#
_cell.length_a   1.000
_cell.length_b   1.000
_cell.length_c   1.000
_cell.angle_alpha   90.00
_cell.angle_beta   90.00
_cell.angle_gamma   90.00
#
_symmetry.space_group_name_H-M   'P 1'
#
loop_
_entity.id
_entity.type
_entity.pdbx_description
1 polymer ?
#
loop_
_entity_poly.entity_id
_entity_poly.type
_entity_poly.pdbx_seq_one_letter_code
_entity_poly.pdbx_strand_id
1 'polypeptide(L)'
;MLLFPAIDLKEGLAVRLQQGDPKRATVFHRDPAAQARAFEMQGFEYLHLVDLDGAFAGRPVNAAAVDRILESVSIPLQLGGGIRYTATVEAWLEKGVTRVIIGTAAVLDPPFVKQAARDYPGKIAVGLDARDGKVAVEGWAKTSELSALEIARRFEDVGVAAIIFTDVTRDGMLKGLNLDATIALAEAISIPVVASGGLASIEDIKALLEPRARKLQGAIAGRALYDGRLDAAEALKLIRAARQSAVI
;
A
#
# COMPACT_ATOMS: atom_id res chain seq x y z
N MET A 1 11.51 9.79 2.66
CA MET A 1 10.26 9.33 2.03
C MET A 1 10.55 8.15 1.10
N LEU A 2 9.68 7.12 1.05
CA LEU A 2 9.74 5.98 0.13
C LEU A 2 8.67 6.13 -0.97
N LEU A 3 8.97 5.64 -2.17
CA LEU A 3 7.98 5.47 -3.25
C LEU A 3 7.81 3.99 -3.53
N PHE A 4 6.59 3.49 -3.35
CA PHE A 4 6.25 2.07 -3.51
C PHE A 4 5.54 1.88 -4.85
N PRO A 5 6.14 1.26 -5.85
CA PRO A 5 5.42 0.86 -7.04
C PRO A 5 4.47 -0.29 -6.68
N ALA A 6 3.23 -0.21 -7.16
CA ALA A 6 2.20 -1.18 -6.81
C ALA A 6 1.98 -2.21 -7.92
N ILE A 7 1.88 -3.47 -7.53
CA ILE A 7 1.44 -4.58 -8.37
C ILE A 7 0.19 -5.20 -7.75
N ASP A 8 -0.94 -5.03 -8.40
CA ASP A 8 -2.18 -5.70 -8.02
C ASP A 8 -2.26 -7.03 -8.77
N LEU A 9 -2.53 -8.11 -8.05
CA LEU A 9 -2.61 -9.46 -8.58
C LEU A 9 -4.08 -9.89 -8.73
N LYS A 10 -4.46 -10.27 -9.95
CA LYS A 10 -5.76 -10.86 -10.25
C LYS A 10 -5.56 -11.99 -11.25
N GLU A 11 -6.06 -13.19 -10.91
CA GLU A 11 -5.94 -14.39 -11.76
C GLU A 11 -4.49 -14.66 -12.20
N GLY A 12 -3.51 -14.40 -11.31
CA GLY A 12 -2.09 -14.58 -11.56
C GLY A 12 -1.43 -13.49 -12.44
N LEU A 13 -2.16 -12.45 -12.82
CA LEU A 13 -1.70 -11.36 -13.70
C LEU A 13 -1.51 -10.07 -12.90
N ALA A 14 -0.64 -9.18 -13.38
CA ALA A 14 -0.51 -7.81 -12.88
C ALA A 14 -1.57 -6.91 -13.53
N VAL A 15 -2.47 -6.38 -12.72
CA VAL A 15 -3.61 -5.57 -13.19
C VAL A 15 -3.70 -4.24 -12.45
N ARG A 16 -4.57 -3.35 -12.93
CA ARG A 16 -5.03 -2.16 -12.20
C ARG A 16 -6.54 -2.06 -12.31
N LEU A 17 -7.18 -1.79 -11.20
CA LEU A 17 -8.62 -1.51 -11.16
C LEU A 17 -8.87 0.00 -11.26
N GLN A 18 -10.06 0.39 -11.67
CA GLN A 18 -10.56 1.76 -11.53
C GLN A 18 -11.51 1.80 -10.35
N GLN A 19 -11.16 2.58 -9.31
CA GLN A 19 -11.93 2.69 -8.06
C GLN A 19 -12.28 1.33 -7.43
N GLY A 20 -11.37 0.36 -7.57
CA GLY A 20 -11.53 -1.00 -7.03
C GLY A 20 -12.57 -1.89 -7.73
N ASP A 21 -13.15 -1.47 -8.85
CA ASP A 21 -14.15 -2.25 -9.58
C ASP A 21 -13.47 -3.43 -10.34
N PRO A 22 -13.71 -4.70 -9.94
CA PRO A 22 -13.11 -5.86 -10.59
C PRO A 22 -13.50 -6.03 -12.07
N LYS A 23 -14.64 -5.45 -12.48
CA LYS A 23 -15.11 -5.47 -13.88
C LYS A 23 -14.36 -4.46 -14.75
N ARG A 24 -13.66 -3.52 -14.13
CA ARG A 24 -12.86 -2.48 -14.79
C ARG A 24 -11.36 -2.70 -14.58
N ALA A 25 -10.96 -3.98 -14.62
CA ALA A 25 -9.57 -4.39 -14.55
C ALA A 25 -8.88 -4.20 -15.90
N THR A 26 -7.72 -3.57 -15.90
CA THR A 26 -6.81 -3.51 -17.05
C THR A 26 -5.60 -4.37 -16.75
N VAL A 27 -5.28 -5.34 -17.62
CA VAL A 27 -4.07 -6.15 -17.51
C VAL A 27 -2.90 -5.34 -18.08
N PHE A 28 -1.88 -5.09 -17.26
CA PHE A 28 -0.67 -4.38 -17.67
C PHE A 28 0.50 -5.32 -17.93
N HIS A 29 0.59 -6.42 -17.19
CA HIS A 29 1.63 -7.40 -17.42
C HIS A 29 1.15 -8.83 -17.14
N ARG A 30 1.49 -9.77 -18.05
CA ARG A 30 1.11 -11.19 -17.88
C ARG A 30 2.02 -11.95 -16.90
N ASP A 31 3.22 -11.46 -16.66
CA ASP A 31 4.19 -11.99 -15.71
C ASP A 31 4.46 -10.95 -14.61
N PRO A 32 3.81 -11.06 -13.41
CA PRO A 32 4.04 -10.13 -12.31
C PRO A 32 5.48 -10.12 -11.80
N ALA A 33 6.20 -11.24 -11.90
CA ALA A 33 7.60 -11.32 -11.49
C ALA A 33 8.52 -10.50 -12.43
N ALA A 34 8.26 -10.52 -13.74
CA ALA A 34 8.97 -9.64 -14.67
C ALA A 34 8.68 -8.16 -14.40
N GLN A 35 7.44 -7.83 -14.04
CA GLN A 35 7.09 -6.44 -13.64
C GLN A 35 7.82 -6.03 -12.37
N ALA A 36 7.92 -6.90 -11.36
CA ALA A 36 8.65 -6.64 -10.13
C ALA A 36 10.14 -6.39 -10.40
N ARG A 37 10.78 -7.23 -11.22
CA ARG A 37 12.18 -7.02 -11.65
C ARG A 37 12.36 -5.69 -12.38
N ALA A 38 11.42 -5.32 -13.25
CA ALA A 38 11.49 -4.05 -13.96
C ALA A 38 11.48 -2.86 -12.98
N PHE A 39 10.66 -2.89 -11.92
CA PHE A 39 10.67 -1.88 -10.89
C PHE A 39 11.98 -1.86 -10.08
N GLU A 40 12.51 -3.02 -9.70
CA GLU A 40 13.81 -3.09 -9.02
C GLU A 40 14.93 -2.50 -9.90
N MET A 41 14.98 -2.84 -11.19
CA MET A 41 15.95 -2.29 -12.13
C MET A 41 15.82 -0.78 -12.35
N GLN A 42 14.63 -0.20 -12.22
CA GLN A 42 14.41 1.24 -12.22
C GLN A 42 14.93 1.92 -10.94
N GLY A 43 15.26 1.15 -9.91
CA GLY A 43 15.85 1.63 -8.66
C GLY A 43 14.84 1.94 -7.57
N PHE A 44 13.63 1.36 -7.62
CA PHE A 44 12.72 1.33 -6.48
C PHE A 44 13.30 0.49 -5.34
N GLU A 45 13.06 0.92 -4.10
CA GLU A 45 13.66 0.34 -2.90
C GLU A 45 12.70 -0.58 -2.13
N TYR A 46 11.42 -0.63 -2.54
CA TYR A 46 10.37 -1.39 -1.86
C TYR A 46 9.19 -1.62 -2.81
N LEU A 47 8.57 -2.80 -2.79
CA LEU A 47 7.36 -3.10 -3.58
C LEU A 47 6.10 -3.10 -2.72
N HIS A 48 4.98 -2.71 -3.31
CA HIS A 48 3.64 -2.89 -2.73
C HIS A 48 2.84 -3.88 -3.58
N LEU A 49 2.41 -4.99 -2.97
CA LEU A 49 1.61 -6.02 -3.63
C LEU A 49 0.22 -6.10 -3.01
N VAL A 50 -0.79 -6.35 -3.85
CA VAL A 50 -2.15 -6.65 -3.40
C VAL A 50 -2.66 -7.90 -4.10
N ASP A 51 -3.03 -8.93 -3.33
CA ASP A 51 -3.81 -10.07 -3.82
C ASP A 51 -5.29 -9.66 -3.87
N LEU A 52 -5.74 -9.17 -5.03
CA LEU A 52 -7.12 -8.69 -5.21
C LEU A 52 -8.13 -9.82 -5.04
N ASP A 53 -7.87 -10.99 -5.64
CA ASP A 53 -8.76 -12.15 -5.49
C ASP A 53 -8.82 -12.58 -4.03
N GLY A 54 -7.67 -12.53 -3.33
CA GLY A 54 -7.59 -12.79 -1.90
C GLY A 54 -8.38 -11.80 -1.05
N ALA A 55 -8.38 -10.52 -1.40
CA ALA A 55 -9.16 -9.50 -0.69
C ALA A 55 -10.65 -9.82 -0.68
N PHE A 56 -11.20 -10.30 -1.80
CA PHE A 56 -12.60 -10.75 -1.90
C PHE A 56 -12.82 -12.11 -1.24
N ALA A 57 -11.92 -13.07 -1.46
CA ALA A 57 -12.06 -14.43 -0.92
C ALA A 57 -11.81 -14.53 0.59
N GLY A 58 -11.16 -13.54 1.19
CA GLY A 58 -10.75 -13.55 2.61
C GLY A 58 -9.63 -14.55 2.94
N ARG A 59 -8.91 -15.00 1.93
CA ARG A 59 -7.76 -15.92 2.04
C ARG A 59 -6.83 -15.69 0.84
N PRO A 60 -5.53 -16.06 0.91
CA PRO A 60 -4.62 -15.98 -0.23
C PRO A 60 -5.15 -16.76 -1.44
N VAL A 61 -5.10 -16.14 -2.63
CA VAL A 61 -5.50 -16.76 -3.91
C VAL A 61 -4.35 -16.73 -4.91
N ASN A 62 -3.59 -15.63 -4.97
CA ASN A 62 -2.48 -15.46 -5.92
C ASN A 62 -1.11 -15.86 -5.32
N ALA A 63 -1.07 -16.82 -4.38
CA ALA A 63 0.15 -17.20 -3.66
C ALA A 63 1.30 -17.59 -4.61
N ALA A 64 1.03 -18.35 -5.65
CA ALA A 64 2.05 -18.75 -6.64
C ALA A 64 2.66 -17.55 -7.40
N ALA A 65 1.89 -16.49 -7.64
CA ALA A 65 2.43 -15.27 -8.26
C ALA A 65 3.30 -14.50 -7.27
N VAL A 66 2.90 -14.42 -5.99
CA VAL A 66 3.70 -13.80 -4.94
C VAL A 66 5.01 -14.55 -4.73
N ASP A 67 4.99 -15.89 -4.69
CA ASP A 67 6.19 -16.73 -4.57
C ASP A 67 7.19 -16.41 -5.70
N ARG A 68 6.73 -16.38 -6.97
CA ARG A 68 7.59 -16.01 -8.10
C ARG A 68 8.16 -14.59 -8.02
N ILE A 69 7.39 -13.64 -7.46
CA ILE A 69 7.90 -12.28 -7.23
C ILE A 69 9.01 -12.31 -6.19
N LEU A 70 8.79 -12.97 -5.03
CA LEU A 70 9.80 -13.10 -3.96
C LEU A 70 11.10 -13.74 -4.44
N GLU A 71 11.02 -14.75 -5.31
CA GLU A 71 12.18 -15.40 -5.93
C GLU A 71 12.91 -14.50 -6.95
N SER A 72 12.25 -13.49 -7.48
CA SER A 72 12.75 -12.70 -8.62
C SER A 72 13.38 -11.36 -8.26
N VAL A 73 13.18 -10.85 -7.05
CA VAL A 73 13.69 -9.56 -6.59
C VAL A 73 14.38 -9.68 -5.23
N SER A 74 15.31 -8.76 -4.94
CA SER A 74 16.01 -8.66 -3.65
C SER A 74 15.46 -7.54 -2.77
N ILE A 75 14.74 -6.59 -3.35
CA ILE A 75 14.15 -5.49 -2.58
C ILE A 75 12.97 -5.97 -1.72
N PRO A 76 12.80 -5.39 -0.52
CA PRO A 76 11.70 -5.74 0.36
C PRO A 76 10.34 -5.47 -0.28
N LEU A 77 9.34 -6.24 0.14
CA LEU A 77 7.97 -6.05 -0.31
C LEU A 77 6.95 -6.10 0.83
N GLN A 78 5.85 -5.38 0.64
CA GLN A 78 4.67 -5.48 1.49
C GLN A 78 3.51 -6.05 0.72
N LEU A 79 2.72 -6.91 1.38
CA LEU A 79 1.63 -7.63 0.76
C LEU A 79 0.32 -7.45 1.54
N GLY A 80 -0.73 -7.08 0.83
CA GLY A 80 -2.11 -7.07 1.31
C GLY A 80 -3.01 -8.00 0.51
N GLY A 81 -4.24 -8.19 0.99
CA GLY A 81 -5.26 -9.01 0.33
C GLY A 81 -5.50 -10.35 1.03
N GLY A 82 -6.72 -10.53 1.57
CA GLY A 82 -7.17 -11.80 2.15
C GLY A 82 -6.56 -12.22 3.49
N ILE A 83 -5.88 -11.33 4.19
CA ILE A 83 -5.17 -11.64 5.44
C ILE A 83 -6.11 -11.38 6.63
N ARG A 84 -6.64 -12.46 7.20
CA ARG A 84 -7.65 -12.43 8.27
C ARG A 84 -7.31 -13.30 9.48
N TYR A 85 -6.22 -14.08 9.44
CA TYR A 85 -5.85 -15.05 10.47
C TYR A 85 -4.35 -15.06 10.71
N THR A 86 -3.93 -15.37 11.95
CA THR A 86 -2.53 -15.46 12.36
C THR A 86 -1.71 -16.40 11.46
N ALA A 87 -2.23 -17.58 11.16
CA ALA A 87 -1.56 -18.53 10.28
C ALA A 87 -1.25 -17.97 8.87
N THR A 88 -2.10 -17.06 8.36
CA THR A 88 -1.84 -16.39 7.07
C THR A 88 -0.72 -15.36 7.21
N VAL A 89 -0.66 -14.63 8.33
CA VAL A 89 0.43 -13.69 8.63
C VAL A 89 1.76 -14.45 8.71
N GLU A 90 1.80 -15.52 9.50
CA GLU A 90 2.99 -16.39 9.68
C GLU A 90 3.47 -16.92 8.34
N ALA A 91 2.59 -17.54 7.57
CA ALA A 91 2.94 -18.13 6.28
C ALA A 91 3.57 -17.10 5.31
N TRP A 92 3.07 -15.86 5.27
CA TRP A 92 3.66 -14.83 4.42
C TRP A 92 5.00 -14.32 4.91
N LEU A 93 5.16 -14.14 6.23
CA LEU A 93 6.44 -13.72 6.81
C LEU A 93 7.52 -14.79 6.65
N GLU A 94 7.17 -16.07 6.83
CA GLU A 94 8.09 -17.21 6.61
C GLU A 94 8.54 -17.32 5.15
N LYS A 95 7.68 -16.97 4.18
CA LYS A 95 8.02 -16.92 2.76
C LYS A 95 8.93 -15.75 2.38
N GLY A 96 9.14 -14.79 3.28
CA GLY A 96 10.03 -13.65 3.03
C GLY A 96 9.30 -12.32 2.73
N VAL A 97 7.97 -12.27 2.83
CA VAL A 97 7.24 -10.99 2.80
C VAL A 97 7.74 -10.12 3.96
N THR A 98 8.23 -8.93 3.65
CA THR A 98 8.83 -8.05 4.67
C THR A 98 7.79 -7.44 5.60
N ARG A 99 6.62 -7.08 5.07
CA ARG A 99 5.52 -6.47 5.82
C ARG A 99 4.17 -6.95 5.28
N VAL A 100 3.31 -7.37 6.18
CA VAL A 100 1.95 -7.82 5.88
C VAL A 100 0.97 -6.68 6.13
N ILE A 101 0.03 -6.46 5.21
CA ILE A 101 -0.97 -5.39 5.30
C ILE A 101 -2.33 -6.01 5.63
N ILE A 102 -2.91 -5.59 6.75
CA ILE A 102 -4.21 -6.05 7.21
C ILE A 102 -5.22 -4.91 7.07
N GLY A 103 -6.22 -5.09 6.20
CA GLY A 103 -7.27 -4.11 5.95
C GLY A 103 -8.55 -4.45 6.72
N THR A 104 -9.45 -5.22 6.11
CA THR A 104 -10.79 -5.55 6.65
C THR A 104 -10.77 -6.01 8.11
N ALA A 105 -9.81 -6.84 8.52
CA ALA A 105 -9.70 -7.32 9.89
C ALA A 105 -9.33 -6.22 10.88
N ALA A 106 -8.70 -5.13 10.46
CA ALA A 106 -8.45 -3.99 11.35
C ALA A 106 -9.74 -3.31 11.82
N VAL A 107 -10.81 -3.44 11.04
CA VAL A 107 -12.14 -2.93 11.40
C VAL A 107 -12.95 -3.99 12.14
N LEU A 108 -12.96 -5.24 11.66
CA LEU A 108 -13.86 -6.29 12.12
C LEU A 108 -13.31 -7.09 13.31
N ASP A 109 -11.99 -7.24 13.40
CA ASP A 109 -11.29 -7.97 14.48
C ASP A 109 -10.00 -7.25 14.92
N PRO A 110 -10.11 -6.07 15.54
CA PRO A 110 -8.95 -5.32 16.03
C PRO A 110 -8.06 -6.12 17.01
N PRO A 111 -8.60 -7.00 17.89
CA PRO A 111 -7.77 -7.83 18.78
C PRO A 111 -6.77 -8.69 18.02
N PHE A 112 -7.17 -9.35 16.94
CA PHE A 112 -6.27 -10.14 16.09
C PHE A 112 -5.10 -9.29 15.56
N VAL A 113 -5.41 -8.10 15.02
CA VAL A 113 -4.38 -7.22 14.43
C VAL A 113 -3.40 -6.71 15.49
N LYS A 114 -3.91 -6.36 16.69
CA LYS A 114 -3.07 -5.95 17.83
C LYS A 114 -2.15 -7.08 18.27
N GLN A 115 -2.67 -8.32 18.32
CA GLN A 115 -1.84 -9.48 18.69
C GLN A 115 -0.77 -9.73 17.62
N ALA A 116 -1.14 -9.75 16.32
CA ALA A 116 -0.19 -9.92 15.24
C ALA A 116 0.92 -8.84 15.26
N ALA A 117 0.58 -7.59 15.55
CA ALA A 117 1.57 -6.50 15.62
C ALA A 117 2.54 -6.66 16.81
N ARG A 118 2.08 -7.22 17.93
CA ARG A 118 2.94 -7.53 19.09
C ARG A 118 3.85 -8.72 18.83
N ASP A 119 3.33 -9.76 18.18
CA ASP A 119 4.08 -10.99 17.88
C ASP A 119 5.12 -10.76 16.78
N TYR A 120 4.82 -9.85 15.83
CA TYR A 120 5.68 -9.52 14.69
C TYR A 120 5.95 -8.00 14.61
N PRO A 121 6.69 -7.41 15.58
CA PRO A 121 6.92 -5.96 15.62
C PRO A 121 7.61 -5.47 14.35
N GLY A 122 7.07 -4.38 13.79
CA GLY A 122 7.58 -3.79 12.55
C GLY A 122 7.21 -4.55 11.26
N LYS A 123 6.46 -5.67 11.35
CA LYS A 123 6.07 -6.50 10.22
C LYS A 123 4.61 -6.35 9.81
N ILE A 124 3.79 -5.68 10.61
CA ILE A 124 2.36 -5.50 10.35
C ILE A 124 2.07 -4.04 10.00
N ALA A 125 1.44 -3.81 8.87
CA ALA A 125 0.82 -2.54 8.52
C ALA A 125 -0.70 -2.68 8.51
N VAL A 126 -1.40 -1.57 8.74
CA VAL A 126 -2.86 -1.50 8.66
C VAL A 126 -3.25 -0.72 7.42
N GLY A 127 -4.07 -1.34 6.56
CA GLY A 127 -4.67 -0.68 5.39
C GLY A 127 -6.01 -0.04 5.75
N LEU A 128 -6.13 1.26 5.52
CA LEU A 128 -7.34 2.04 5.74
C LEU A 128 -7.76 2.68 4.41
N ASP A 129 -8.68 2.04 3.73
CA ASP A 129 -9.22 2.50 2.47
C ASP A 129 -10.46 3.34 2.76
N ALA A 130 -10.42 4.65 2.51
CA ALA A 130 -11.47 5.58 2.90
C ALA A 130 -12.28 6.07 1.68
N ARG A 131 -13.58 6.12 1.87
CA ARG A 131 -14.52 6.78 0.97
C ARG A 131 -15.30 7.81 1.77
N ASP A 132 -15.19 9.08 1.38
CA ASP A 132 -15.86 10.19 2.07
C ASP A 132 -15.56 10.22 3.59
N GLY A 133 -14.33 9.92 3.96
CA GLY A 133 -13.84 9.90 5.35
C GLY A 133 -14.15 8.64 6.16
N LYS A 134 -14.98 7.71 5.65
CA LYS A 134 -15.32 6.44 6.30
C LYS A 134 -14.56 5.28 5.68
N VAL A 135 -14.14 4.30 6.50
CA VAL A 135 -13.34 3.18 6.04
C VAL A 135 -14.17 2.12 5.34
N ALA A 136 -13.73 1.74 4.14
CA ALA A 136 -14.29 0.66 3.34
C ALA A 136 -13.67 -0.69 3.75
N VAL A 137 -14.46 -1.75 3.67
CA VAL A 137 -14.10 -3.13 4.02
C VAL A 137 -14.53 -4.11 2.95
N GLU A 138 -14.07 -5.37 3.04
CA GLU A 138 -14.44 -6.47 2.13
C GLU A 138 -14.19 -6.13 0.64
N GLY A 139 -12.97 -5.67 0.31
CA GLY A 139 -12.63 -5.28 -1.05
C GLY A 139 -13.44 -4.06 -1.54
N TRP A 140 -13.76 -3.14 -0.63
CA TRP A 140 -14.54 -1.91 -0.83
C TRP A 140 -16.04 -2.13 -1.11
N ALA A 141 -16.53 -3.35 -0.89
CA ALA A 141 -17.95 -3.69 -1.09
C ALA A 141 -18.86 -3.06 -0.05
N LYS A 142 -18.33 -2.80 1.15
CA LYS A 142 -19.06 -2.18 2.26
C LYS A 142 -18.27 -1.01 2.82
N THR A 143 -18.99 -0.01 3.37
CA THR A 143 -18.40 1.11 4.10
C THR A 143 -18.80 1.02 5.57
N SER A 144 -17.82 1.12 6.47
CA SER A 144 -18.06 1.18 7.91
C SER A 144 -18.53 2.58 8.33
N GLU A 145 -19.08 2.71 9.53
CA GLU A 145 -19.39 4.03 10.10
C GLU A 145 -18.18 4.73 10.72
N LEU A 146 -17.05 4.02 10.85
CA LEU A 146 -15.83 4.51 11.51
C LEU A 146 -14.94 5.30 10.53
N SER A 147 -14.38 6.39 11.02
CA SER A 147 -13.36 7.16 10.30
C SER A 147 -11.99 6.46 10.32
N ALA A 148 -11.13 6.81 9.36
CA ALA A 148 -9.75 6.33 9.34
C ALA A 148 -8.98 6.69 10.61
N LEU A 149 -9.21 7.88 11.16
CA LEU A 149 -8.56 8.34 12.39
C LEU A 149 -8.98 7.49 13.61
N GLU A 150 -10.28 7.20 13.76
CA GLU A 150 -10.78 6.38 14.87
C GLU A 150 -10.18 4.96 14.82
N ILE A 151 -10.04 4.39 13.63
CA ILE A 151 -9.45 3.06 13.49
C ILE A 151 -7.94 3.12 13.71
N ALA A 152 -7.22 4.08 13.13
CA ALA A 152 -5.78 4.22 13.27
C ALA A 152 -5.36 4.35 14.75
N ARG A 153 -6.07 5.15 15.54
CA ARG A 153 -5.82 5.33 16.99
C ARG A 153 -5.93 4.05 17.79
N ARG A 154 -6.70 3.05 17.34
CA ARG A 154 -6.80 1.75 18.02
C ARG A 154 -5.50 0.96 17.99
N PHE A 155 -4.58 1.31 17.08
CA PHE A 155 -3.33 0.60 16.84
C PHE A 155 -2.09 1.36 17.29
N GLU A 156 -2.24 2.51 17.94
CA GLU A 156 -1.12 3.18 18.58
C GLU A 156 -0.56 2.32 19.72
N ASP A 157 0.74 2.38 19.90
CA ASP A 157 1.48 1.69 20.98
C ASP A 157 1.42 0.14 20.97
N VAL A 158 1.02 -0.47 19.84
CA VAL A 158 0.96 -1.95 19.72
C VAL A 158 1.96 -2.53 18.71
N GLY A 159 2.83 -1.71 18.13
CA GLY A 159 3.89 -2.19 17.22
C GLY A 159 3.50 -2.22 15.74
N VAL A 160 2.39 -1.60 15.33
CA VAL A 160 2.03 -1.43 13.92
C VAL A 160 3.08 -0.56 13.22
N ALA A 161 3.63 -1.06 12.11
CA ALA A 161 4.74 -0.45 11.39
C ALA A 161 4.34 0.76 10.55
N ALA A 162 3.13 0.76 10.02
CA ALA A 162 2.59 1.86 9.20
C ALA A 162 1.06 1.76 9.06
N ILE A 163 0.44 2.90 8.82
CA ILE A 163 -0.91 3.01 8.26
C ILE A 163 -0.78 3.30 6.76
N ILE A 164 -1.40 2.47 5.92
CA ILE A 164 -1.55 2.76 4.49
C ILE A 164 -2.93 3.37 4.31
N PHE A 165 -2.97 4.67 4.00
CA PHE A 165 -4.21 5.40 3.84
C PHE A 165 -4.52 5.60 2.35
N THR A 166 -5.60 4.96 1.87
CA THR A 166 -6.04 5.03 0.48
C THR A 166 -7.32 5.84 0.35
N ASP A 167 -7.30 6.89 -0.47
CA ASP A 167 -8.54 7.53 -0.93
C ASP A 167 -9.12 6.74 -2.10
N VAL A 168 -10.17 5.96 -1.82
CA VAL A 168 -10.84 5.06 -2.79
C VAL A 168 -11.44 5.84 -3.97
N THR A 169 -11.89 7.08 -3.74
CA THR A 169 -12.53 7.89 -4.79
C THR A 169 -11.53 8.39 -5.82
N ARG A 170 -10.24 8.41 -5.48
CA ARG A 170 -9.14 8.83 -6.33
C ARG A 170 -8.35 7.65 -6.90
N ASP A 171 -8.46 6.44 -6.29
CA ASP A 171 -7.64 5.29 -6.70
C ASP A 171 -7.90 4.89 -8.16
N GLY A 172 -6.83 4.74 -8.93
CA GLY A 172 -6.86 4.46 -10.35
C GLY A 172 -7.35 5.61 -11.25
N MET A 173 -7.71 6.78 -10.69
CA MET A 173 -8.32 7.90 -11.41
C MET A 173 -7.33 8.97 -11.88
N LEU A 174 -6.07 8.94 -11.41
CA LEU A 174 -5.02 9.91 -11.79
C LEU A 174 -5.45 11.38 -11.52
N LYS A 175 -6.08 11.63 -10.37
CA LYS A 175 -6.58 12.94 -9.94
C LYS A 175 -5.69 13.64 -8.91
N GLY A 176 -4.51 13.11 -8.65
CA GLY A 176 -3.62 13.52 -7.55
C GLY A 176 -4.01 12.89 -6.21
N LEU A 177 -3.06 12.85 -5.29
CA LEU A 177 -3.25 12.35 -3.92
C LEU A 177 -4.23 13.25 -3.13
N ASN A 178 -4.95 12.65 -2.18
CA ASN A 178 -5.66 13.40 -1.13
C ASN A 178 -4.66 13.78 -0.03
N LEU A 179 -3.73 14.68 -0.36
CA LEU A 179 -2.59 14.98 0.49
C LEU A 179 -3.02 15.63 1.82
N ASP A 180 -4.01 16.52 1.78
CA ASP A 180 -4.47 17.22 2.99
C ASP A 180 -5.08 16.24 4.00
N ALA A 181 -5.95 15.31 3.59
CA ALA A 181 -6.51 14.29 4.47
C ALA A 181 -5.43 13.34 4.98
N THR A 182 -4.45 12.98 4.14
CA THR A 182 -3.35 12.09 4.53
C THR A 182 -2.42 12.74 5.54
N ILE A 183 -2.10 14.03 5.36
CA ILE A 183 -1.29 14.81 6.30
C ILE A 183 -2.04 14.97 7.63
N ALA A 184 -3.32 15.33 7.60
CA ALA A 184 -4.13 15.46 8.81
C ALA A 184 -4.15 14.16 9.63
N LEU A 185 -4.26 13.00 8.97
CA LEU A 185 -4.13 11.71 9.64
C LEU A 185 -2.74 11.52 10.26
N ALA A 186 -1.67 11.79 9.49
CA ALA A 186 -0.29 11.63 9.96
C ALA A 186 0.08 12.58 11.10
N GLU A 187 -0.57 13.74 11.19
CA GLU A 187 -0.39 14.68 12.29
C GLU A 187 -1.12 14.24 13.57
N ALA A 188 -2.23 13.50 13.42
CA ALA A 188 -3.11 13.11 14.51
C ALA A 188 -2.73 11.79 15.19
N ILE A 189 -1.75 11.04 14.64
CA ILE A 189 -1.28 9.74 15.15
C ILE A 189 0.25 9.67 15.21
N SER A 190 0.77 8.72 16.01
CA SER A 190 2.22 8.44 16.12
C SER A 190 2.72 7.44 15.08
N ILE A 191 1.82 6.62 14.50
CA ILE A 191 2.17 5.58 13.52
C ILE A 191 2.53 6.23 12.18
N PRO A 192 3.63 5.83 11.52
CA PRO A 192 3.97 6.33 10.19
C PRO A 192 2.85 6.10 9.16
N VAL A 193 2.58 7.11 8.31
CA VAL A 193 1.52 7.04 7.30
C VAL A 193 2.12 6.97 5.90
N VAL A 194 1.58 6.07 5.07
CA VAL A 194 1.87 5.95 3.63
C VAL A 194 0.63 6.41 2.85
N ALA A 195 0.82 7.40 1.97
CA ALA A 195 -0.24 7.91 1.11
C ALA A 195 -0.55 6.93 -0.03
N SER A 196 -1.82 6.73 -0.33
CA SER A 196 -2.28 5.86 -1.43
C SER A 196 -3.55 6.39 -2.09
N GLY A 197 -3.74 6.02 -3.35
CA GLY A 197 -4.92 6.40 -4.15
C GLY A 197 -4.78 7.75 -4.85
N GLY A 198 -4.66 7.70 -6.18
CA GLY A 198 -4.74 8.88 -7.04
C GLY A 198 -3.42 9.50 -7.50
N LEU A 199 -2.25 9.11 -6.98
CA LEU A 199 -0.95 9.63 -7.44
C LEU A 199 -0.88 9.62 -8.96
N ALA A 200 -0.64 10.79 -9.58
CA ALA A 200 -0.87 11.00 -11.00
C ALA A 200 0.37 11.46 -11.77
N SER A 201 1.25 12.24 -11.13
CA SER A 201 2.33 12.92 -11.85
C SER A 201 3.50 13.30 -10.95
N ILE A 202 4.51 13.91 -11.54
CA ILE A 202 5.68 14.44 -10.84
C ILE A 202 5.33 15.56 -9.86
N GLU A 203 4.22 16.27 -10.10
CA GLU A 203 3.76 17.34 -9.20
C GLU A 203 3.28 16.76 -7.85
N ASP A 204 2.69 15.58 -7.84
CA ASP A 204 2.37 14.87 -6.58
C ASP A 204 3.65 14.53 -5.81
N ILE A 205 4.71 14.11 -6.51
CA ILE A 205 6.03 13.85 -5.87
C ILE A 205 6.59 15.11 -5.25
N LYS A 206 6.54 16.25 -5.96
CA LYS A 206 6.99 17.55 -5.43
C LYS A 206 6.19 17.94 -4.19
N ALA A 207 4.88 17.81 -4.23
CA ALA A 207 4.00 18.10 -3.09
C ALA A 207 4.27 17.20 -1.86
N LEU A 208 4.60 15.93 -2.08
CA LEU A 208 5.01 14.99 -1.03
C LEU A 208 6.37 15.34 -0.40
N LEU A 209 7.22 16.10 -1.11
CA LEU A 209 8.52 16.55 -0.61
C LEU A 209 8.45 17.89 0.13
N GLU A 210 7.30 18.57 0.13
CA GLU A 210 7.10 19.80 0.88
C GLU A 210 7.21 19.57 2.40
N PRO A 211 7.64 20.60 3.17
CA PRO A 211 7.79 20.48 4.64
C PRO A 211 6.53 20.01 5.37
N ARG A 212 5.34 20.35 4.86
CA ARG A 212 4.04 19.92 5.46
C ARG A 212 3.82 18.42 5.40
N ALA A 213 4.42 17.73 4.42
CA ALA A 213 4.26 16.28 4.23
C ALA A 213 5.38 15.45 4.91
N ARG A 214 6.30 16.07 5.66
CA ARG A 214 7.49 15.43 6.25
C ARG A 214 7.19 14.24 7.18
N LYS A 215 5.99 14.18 7.75
CA LYS A 215 5.55 13.05 8.59
C LYS A 215 5.14 11.82 7.80
N LEU A 216 4.95 11.95 6.49
CA LEU A 216 4.61 10.81 5.65
C LEU A 216 5.83 9.92 5.43
N GLN A 217 5.69 8.62 5.65
CA GLN A 217 6.73 7.63 5.39
C GLN A 217 7.00 7.49 3.89
N GLY A 218 5.95 7.60 3.07
CA GLY A 218 6.03 7.45 1.63
C GLY A 218 4.70 7.55 0.93
N ALA A 219 4.70 7.16 -0.35
CA ALA A 219 3.50 7.08 -1.17
C ALA A 219 3.52 5.85 -2.07
N ILE A 220 2.33 5.33 -2.40
CA ILE A 220 2.14 4.23 -3.33
C ILE A 220 1.82 4.80 -4.71
N ALA A 221 2.61 4.42 -5.70
CA ALA A 221 2.42 4.76 -7.10
C ALA A 221 1.91 3.54 -7.87
N GLY A 222 0.71 3.65 -8.37
CA GLY A 222 0.07 2.61 -9.17
C GLY A 222 0.03 2.99 -10.65
N ARG A 223 -1.17 3.28 -11.13
CA ARG A 223 -1.49 3.48 -12.55
C ARG A 223 -0.58 4.48 -13.27
N ALA A 224 -0.16 5.56 -12.61
CA ALA A 224 0.69 6.59 -13.20
C ALA A 224 2.03 6.05 -13.72
N LEU A 225 2.61 5.03 -13.06
CA LEU A 225 3.82 4.36 -13.53
C LEU A 225 3.57 3.53 -14.79
N TYR A 226 2.47 2.80 -14.83
CA TYR A 226 2.12 1.94 -15.96
C TYR A 226 1.71 2.73 -17.21
N ASP A 227 0.99 3.84 -17.03
CA ASP A 227 0.56 4.73 -18.12
C ASP A 227 1.69 5.69 -18.59
N GLY A 228 2.88 5.67 -17.94
CA GLY A 228 4.00 6.55 -18.25
C GLY A 228 3.77 8.03 -17.88
N ARG A 229 2.75 8.34 -17.06
CA ARG A 229 2.49 9.71 -16.60
C ARG A 229 3.43 10.15 -15.49
N LEU A 230 3.95 9.21 -14.73
CA LEU A 230 5.02 9.41 -13.76
C LEU A 230 6.29 8.76 -14.28
N ASP A 231 7.28 9.57 -14.63
CA ASP A 231 8.62 9.07 -14.92
C ASP A 231 9.28 8.58 -13.63
N ALA A 232 9.60 7.30 -13.57
CA ALA A 232 10.19 6.66 -12.38
C ALA A 232 11.58 7.22 -12.07
N ALA A 233 12.41 7.48 -13.09
CA ALA A 233 13.77 7.97 -12.90
C ALA A 233 13.77 9.40 -12.35
N GLU A 234 12.92 10.27 -12.89
CA GLU A 234 12.75 11.65 -12.40
C GLU A 234 12.22 11.65 -10.96
N ALA A 235 11.17 10.86 -10.67
CA ALA A 235 10.60 10.78 -9.33
C ALA A 235 11.62 10.32 -8.29
N LEU A 236 12.35 9.23 -8.57
CA LEU A 236 13.36 8.69 -7.67
C LEU A 236 14.56 9.65 -7.51
N LYS A 237 14.95 10.40 -8.56
CA LYS A 237 15.98 11.43 -8.49
C LYS A 237 15.59 12.54 -7.52
N LEU A 238 14.36 13.05 -7.61
CA LEU A 238 13.87 14.11 -6.70
C LEU A 238 13.83 13.62 -5.24
N ILE A 239 13.34 12.40 -5.01
CA ILE A 239 13.28 11.80 -3.66
C ILE A 239 14.68 11.64 -3.06
N ARG A 240 15.66 11.16 -3.84
CA ARG A 240 17.04 10.98 -3.38
C ARG A 240 17.69 12.33 -3.05
N ALA A 241 17.49 13.35 -3.89
CA ALA A 241 18.00 14.70 -3.65
C ALA A 241 17.44 15.30 -2.34
N ALA A 242 16.13 15.15 -2.11
CA ALA A 242 15.48 15.63 -0.88
C ALA A 242 15.98 14.90 0.38
N ARG A 243 16.27 13.58 0.29
CA ARG A 243 16.88 12.85 1.41
C ARG A 243 18.27 13.33 1.76
N GLN A 244 19.10 13.65 0.76
CA GLN A 244 20.46 14.18 0.96
C GLN A 244 20.44 15.56 1.62
N SER A 245 19.53 16.43 1.22
CA SER A 245 19.37 17.77 1.80
C SER A 245 18.84 17.77 3.24
N ALA A 246 18.19 16.69 3.69
CA ALA A 246 17.68 16.57 5.06
C ALA A 246 18.73 16.06 6.08
N VAL A 247 19.90 15.64 5.62
CA VAL A 247 21.00 15.10 6.46
C VAL A 247 22.05 16.18 6.79
N ILE A 248 21.96 17.36 6.17
CA ILE A 248 22.82 18.52 6.43
C ILE A 248 22.12 19.46 7.42
#